data_3d65cb0d19acfac8d5d30b0dfcd6a091
#
_entry.id   3d65cb0d19acfac8d5d30b0dfcd6a091
#
_cell.length_a   1.000
_cell.length_b   1.000
_cell.length_c   1.000
_cell.angle_alpha   90.00
_cell.angle_beta   90.00
_cell.angle_gamma   90.00
#
_symmetry.space_group_name_H-M   'P 1'
#
loop_
_entity.id
_entity.type
_entity.pdbx_description
1 polymer ?
#
loop_
_entity_poly.entity_id
_entity_poly.type
_entity_poly.pdbx_seq_one_letter_code
_entity_poly.pdbx_strand_id
1 'polypeptide(L)'
;GDFRSYANKNKMLYNYEGANGVKTGYTVKAGRCLVTSAERGGMDVVCVVLNCPDMYERSGYILDDCFNGHKLVKIDENDVFMSDKVLCKPQKSSYFVVKKQDNLDFRINSVKNLKKICAGDLVAELQIFGQNGLLFSENLYSIVDRNN
;
A
#
# COMPACT_ATOMS: atom_id res chain seq x y z
N GLY A 1 -2.71 -3.39 -43.77
CA GLY A 1 -2.45 -2.28 -42.88
C GLY A 1 -1.02 -2.33 -42.35
N ASP A 2 -0.25 -1.26 -42.49
CA ASP A 2 1.14 -1.19 -42.06
C ASP A 2 1.24 -1.30 -40.54
N PHE A 3 1.87 -2.35 -40.04
CA PHE A 3 2.22 -2.47 -38.64
C PHE A 3 3.37 -1.53 -38.31
N ARG A 4 3.10 -0.47 -37.56
CA ARG A 4 4.14 0.42 -37.04
C ARG A 4 4.53 -0.05 -35.61
N SER A 5 5.77 -0.46 -35.44
CA SER A 5 6.34 -0.77 -34.12
C SER A 5 6.93 0.49 -33.50
N TYR A 6 6.56 0.80 -32.27
CA TYR A 6 7.12 1.92 -31.52
C TYR A 6 7.81 1.39 -30.25
N ALA A 7 9.10 1.64 -30.12
CA ALA A 7 9.83 1.35 -28.90
C ALA A 7 9.53 2.42 -27.83
N ASN A 8 9.23 1.99 -26.61
CA ASN A 8 9.08 2.92 -25.50
C ASN A 8 10.44 3.56 -25.16
N LYS A 9 10.48 4.89 -25.14
CA LYS A 9 11.71 5.66 -24.86
C LYS A 9 12.06 5.74 -23.37
N ASN A 10 11.20 5.24 -22.48
CA ASN A 10 11.48 5.21 -21.05
C ASN A 10 12.51 4.12 -20.72
N LYS A 11 13.75 4.53 -20.50
CA LYS A 11 14.86 3.61 -20.21
C LYS A 11 14.68 2.87 -18.87
N MET A 12 13.85 3.37 -17.93
CA MET A 12 13.59 2.68 -16.67
C MET A 12 13.01 1.28 -16.88
N LEU A 13 12.17 1.10 -17.92
CA LEU A 13 11.58 -0.19 -18.26
C LEU A 13 12.61 -1.30 -18.55
N TYR A 14 13.83 -0.93 -18.89
CA TYR A 14 14.90 -1.87 -19.23
C TYR A 14 16.00 -1.92 -18.17
N ASN A 15 16.18 -0.84 -17.41
CA ASN A 15 17.36 -0.63 -16.57
C ASN A 15 17.04 -0.64 -15.07
N TYR A 16 15.75 -0.69 -14.68
CA TYR A 16 15.36 -0.66 -13.28
C TYR A 16 14.40 -1.82 -12.95
N GLU A 17 14.77 -2.61 -11.95
CA GLU A 17 14.01 -3.78 -11.53
C GLU A 17 12.61 -3.40 -11.04
N GLY A 18 11.60 -4.08 -11.58
CA GLY A 18 10.19 -3.86 -11.27
C GLY A 18 9.56 -2.67 -12.00
N ALA A 19 10.31 -1.90 -12.81
CA ALA A 19 9.75 -0.77 -13.54
C ALA A 19 8.68 -1.23 -14.56
N ASN A 20 7.49 -0.62 -14.47
CA ASN A 20 6.33 -0.95 -15.31
C ASN A 20 5.71 0.26 -16.03
N GLY A 21 6.28 1.46 -15.89
CA GLY A 21 5.81 2.70 -16.56
C GLY A 21 6.72 3.89 -16.28
N VAL A 22 6.33 5.12 -16.62
CA VAL A 22 5.09 5.53 -17.23
C VAL A 22 5.38 6.37 -18.48
N LYS A 23 5.95 7.60 -18.34
CA LYS A 23 6.10 8.56 -19.44
C LYS A 23 7.32 9.46 -19.29
N THR A 24 8.07 9.63 -20.37
CA THR A 24 9.09 10.66 -20.51
C THR A 24 8.50 11.93 -21.13
N GLY A 25 9.01 13.09 -20.75
CA GLY A 25 8.64 14.37 -21.32
C GLY A 25 9.85 15.29 -21.50
N TYR A 26 9.81 16.11 -22.56
CA TYR A 26 10.82 17.15 -22.78
C TYR A 26 10.24 18.31 -23.58
N THR A 27 10.49 19.51 -23.09
CA THR A 27 10.40 20.74 -23.88
C THR A 27 11.57 21.66 -23.50
N VAL A 28 11.91 22.60 -24.34
CA VAL A 28 12.99 23.57 -24.03
C VAL A 28 12.71 24.33 -22.74
N LYS A 29 11.44 24.68 -22.49
CA LYS A 29 11.02 25.43 -21.28
C LYS A 29 10.91 24.54 -20.03
N ALA A 30 10.42 23.31 -20.18
CA ALA A 30 10.20 22.40 -19.04
C ALA A 30 11.41 21.53 -18.69
N GLY A 31 12.42 21.45 -19.56
CA GLY A 31 13.52 20.53 -19.40
C GLY A 31 13.12 19.07 -19.50
N ARG A 32 13.97 18.17 -19.01
CA ARG A 32 13.69 16.73 -18.97
C ARG A 32 12.79 16.37 -17.79
N CYS A 33 11.71 15.66 -18.07
CA CYS A 33 10.74 15.21 -17.08
C CYS A 33 10.51 13.70 -17.22
N LEU A 34 10.31 13.01 -16.12
CA LEU A 34 10.01 11.59 -16.07
C LEU A 34 8.95 11.31 -15.00
N VAL A 35 7.93 10.57 -15.38
CA VAL A 35 7.09 9.82 -14.46
C VAL A 35 7.47 8.35 -14.63
N THR A 36 7.87 7.70 -13.59
CA THR A 36 8.15 6.27 -13.57
C THR A 36 7.43 5.58 -12.44
N SER A 37 7.09 4.33 -12.65
CA SER A 37 6.52 3.45 -11.62
C SER A 37 7.30 2.14 -11.59
N ALA A 38 7.34 1.55 -10.40
CA ALA A 38 7.93 0.23 -10.19
C ALA A 38 7.17 -0.52 -9.10
N GLU A 39 7.10 -1.84 -9.23
CA GLU A 39 6.50 -2.75 -8.26
C GLU A 39 7.57 -3.69 -7.71
N ARG A 40 7.63 -3.82 -6.37
CA ARG A 40 8.45 -4.83 -5.67
C ARG A 40 7.69 -5.34 -4.44
N GLY A 41 7.53 -6.66 -4.36
CA GLY A 41 6.90 -7.28 -3.19
C GLY A 41 5.45 -6.84 -2.96
N GLY A 42 4.70 -6.56 -4.02
CA GLY A 42 3.32 -6.10 -3.98
C GLY A 42 3.16 -4.60 -3.68
N MET A 43 4.24 -3.86 -3.48
CA MET A 43 4.23 -2.42 -3.26
C MET A 43 4.51 -1.68 -4.57
N ASP A 44 3.53 -0.91 -5.06
CA ASP A 44 3.67 -0.02 -6.20
C ASP A 44 4.14 1.36 -5.75
N VAL A 45 5.18 1.87 -6.40
CA VAL A 45 5.73 3.21 -6.16
C VAL A 45 5.76 4.00 -7.44
N VAL A 46 5.32 5.26 -7.38
CA VAL A 46 5.38 6.21 -8.50
C VAL A 46 6.34 7.34 -8.13
N CYS A 47 7.31 7.59 -9.02
CA CYS A 47 8.25 8.69 -8.89
C CYS A 47 8.03 9.71 -10.02
N VAL A 48 8.01 10.99 -9.66
CA VAL A 48 7.89 12.10 -10.60
C VAL A 48 9.08 13.03 -10.43
N VAL A 49 9.84 13.22 -11.50
CA VAL A 49 10.92 14.22 -11.55
C VAL A 49 10.67 15.20 -12.68
N LEU A 50 10.85 16.49 -12.41
CA LEU A 50 10.63 17.57 -13.34
C LEU A 50 11.92 18.39 -13.49
N ASN A 51 12.19 18.86 -14.71
CA ASN A 51 13.38 19.63 -15.05
C ASN A 51 14.69 19.00 -14.50
N CYS A 52 14.83 17.70 -14.68
CA CYS A 52 15.92 16.92 -14.14
C CYS A 52 16.78 16.35 -15.28
N PRO A 53 17.99 16.87 -15.52
CA PRO A 53 18.90 16.37 -16.55
C PRO A 53 19.20 14.89 -16.40
N ASP A 54 19.41 14.42 -15.18
CA ASP A 54 19.74 13.04 -14.81
C ASP A 54 18.49 12.26 -14.35
N MET A 55 17.36 12.47 -15.03
CA MET A 55 16.04 11.99 -14.62
C MET A 55 15.99 10.48 -14.35
N TYR A 56 16.74 9.66 -15.09
CA TYR A 56 16.74 8.20 -14.90
C TYR A 56 17.48 7.78 -13.63
N GLU A 57 18.68 8.32 -13.43
CA GLU A 57 19.50 8.04 -12.25
C GLU A 57 18.82 8.55 -10.98
N ARG A 58 18.34 9.80 -11.02
CA ARG A 58 17.60 10.39 -9.90
C ARG A 58 16.34 9.61 -9.53
N SER A 59 15.57 9.17 -10.52
CA SER A 59 14.39 8.35 -10.27
C SER A 59 14.74 7.00 -9.67
N GLY A 60 15.83 6.37 -10.11
CA GLY A 60 16.33 5.12 -9.53
C GLY A 60 16.65 5.28 -8.04
N TYR A 61 17.41 6.30 -7.65
CA TYR A 61 17.71 6.59 -6.25
C TYR A 61 16.46 6.82 -5.38
N ILE A 62 15.49 7.60 -5.90
CA ILE A 62 14.24 7.88 -5.18
C ILE A 62 13.43 6.60 -4.97
N LEU A 63 13.32 5.76 -6.01
CA LEU A 63 12.61 4.49 -5.91
C LEU A 63 13.31 3.52 -4.94
N ASP A 64 14.65 3.43 -5.00
CA ASP A 64 15.43 2.61 -4.09
C ASP A 64 15.28 3.07 -2.64
N ASP A 65 15.29 4.38 -2.38
CA ASP A 65 15.04 4.94 -1.04
C ASP A 65 13.64 4.57 -0.54
N CYS A 66 12.63 4.67 -1.40
CA CYS A 66 11.27 4.24 -1.07
C CYS A 66 11.19 2.74 -0.72
N PHE A 67 11.72 1.86 -1.58
CA PHE A 67 11.67 0.41 -1.36
C PHE A 67 12.54 -0.04 -0.17
N ASN A 68 13.67 0.63 0.05
CA ASN A 68 14.55 0.33 1.19
C ASN A 68 13.99 0.85 2.51
N GLY A 69 13.31 2.00 2.50
CA GLY A 69 12.76 2.65 3.68
C GLY A 69 11.38 2.15 4.11
N HIS A 70 10.62 1.54 3.21
CA HIS A 70 9.21 1.20 3.45
C HIS A 70 8.91 -0.27 3.19
N LYS A 71 7.82 -0.75 3.77
CA LYS A 71 7.25 -2.10 3.54
C LYS A 71 5.74 -2.03 3.42
N LEU A 72 5.20 -2.93 2.61
CA LEU A 72 3.76 -3.20 2.55
C LEU A 72 3.37 -4.10 3.73
N VAL A 73 2.31 -3.73 4.42
CA VAL A 73 1.65 -4.55 5.46
C VAL A 73 0.30 -4.96 4.92
N LYS A 74 -0.03 -6.24 5.06
CA LYS A 74 -1.33 -6.81 4.71
C LYS A 74 -2.06 -7.21 5.97
N ILE A 75 -3.32 -6.87 6.06
CA ILE A 75 -4.31 -7.50 6.95
C ILE A 75 -5.14 -8.39 6.06
N ASP A 76 -5.01 -9.71 6.25
CA ASP A 76 -5.67 -10.69 5.39
C ASP A 76 -7.12 -10.88 5.82
N GLU A 77 -8.02 -11.12 4.85
CA GLU A 77 -9.43 -11.46 5.12
C GLU A 77 -9.60 -12.76 5.90
N ASN A 78 -8.55 -13.56 6.01
CA ASN A 78 -8.53 -14.81 6.82
C ASN A 78 -7.84 -14.62 8.18
N ASP A 79 -7.29 -13.43 8.48
CA ASP A 79 -6.74 -13.15 9.80
C ASP A 79 -7.86 -13.12 10.84
N VAL A 80 -7.74 -13.98 11.86
CA VAL A 80 -8.74 -14.09 12.92
C VAL A 80 -8.25 -13.37 14.16
N PHE A 81 -9.10 -12.48 14.66
CA PHE A 81 -8.89 -11.70 15.88
C PHE A 81 -9.91 -12.11 16.95
N MET A 82 -9.64 -11.70 18.20
CA MET A 82 -10.57 -11.89 19.30
C MET A 82 -10.86 -10.54 19.95
N SER A 83 -12.15 -10.21 20.07
CA SER A 83 -12.66 -9.03 20.76
C SER A 83 -13.77 -9.45 21.72
N ASP A 84 -13.63 -9.16 23.01
CA ASP A 84 -14.60 -9.52 24.07
C ASP A 84 -15.09 -10.97 24.01
N LYS A 85 -14.16 -11.91 23.79
CA LYS A 85 -14.42 -13.35 23.60
C LYS A 85 -15.24 -13.69 22.35
N VAL A 86 -15.29 -12.80 21.36
CA VAL A 86 -15.91 -13.02 20.06
C VAL A 86 -14.81 -13.13 19.00
N LEU A 87 -14.84 -14.21 18.22
CA LEU A 87 -13.96 -14.37 17.07
C LEU A 87 -14.48 -13.50 15.91
N CYS A 88 -13.57 -12.71 15.33
CA CYS A 88 -13.90 -11.77 14.27
C CYS A 88 -12.78 -11.67 13.25
N LYS A 89 -13.12 -11.20 12.05
CA LYS A 89 -12.17 -11.01 10.95
C LYS A 89 -12.56 -9.83 10.06
N PRO A 90 -11.65 -9.29 9.24
CA PRO A 90 -12.01 -8.34 8.19
C PRO A 90 -12.84 -9.03 7.11
N GLN A 91 -13.64 -8.28 6.37
CA GLN A 91 -14.42 -8.80 5.24
C GLN A 91 -13.61 -8.95 3.96
N LYS A 92 -12.51 -8.20 3.84
CA LYS A 92 -11.60 -8.21 2.69
C LYS A 92 -10.18 -7.96 3.15
N SER A 93 -9.22 -8.38 2.35
CA SER A 93 -7.83 -8.04 2.59
C SER A 93 -7.58 -6.56 2.35
N SER A 94 -6.85 -5.93 3.27
CA SER A 94 -6.48 -4.52 3.23
C SER A 94 -4.96 -4.38 3.25
N TYR A 95 -4.44 -3.33 2.59
CA TYR A 95 -3.02 -3.08 2.43
C TYR A 95 -2.68 -1.65 2.81
N PHE A 96 -1.55 -1.44 3.47
CA PHE A 96 -1.04 -0.11 3.79
C PHE A 96 0.49 -0.12 3.86
N VAL A 97 1.11 1.03 3.59
CA VAL A 97 2.57 1.17 3.56
C VAL A 97 3.03 1.83 4.85
N VAL A 98 4.11 1.30 5.44
CA VAL A 98 4.75 1.84 6.64
C VAL A 98 6.25 1.93 6.44
N LYS A 99 6.93 2.76 7.23
CA LYS A 99 8.40 2.73 7.30
C LYS A 99 8.86 1.43 7.95
N LYS A 100 9.93 0.83 7.43
CA LYS A 100 10.47 -0.43 7.97
C LYS A 100 10.89 -0.32 9.44
N GLN A 101 11.30 0.86 9.88
CA GLN A 101 11.73 1.15 11.24
C GLN A 101 10.57 1.44 12.21
N ASP A 102 9.33 1.60 11.72
CA ASP A 102 8.20 1.87 12.59
C ASP A 102 7.87 0.65 13.44
N ASN A 103 7.80 0.85 14.75
CA ASN A 103 7.19 -0.10 15.67
C ASN A 103 5.68 0.07 15.59
N LEU A 104 4.99 -0.99 15.17
CA LEU A 104 3.55 -0.97 15.02
C LEU A 104 2.88 -1.46 16.31
N ASP A 105 1.91 -0.70 16.80
CA ASP A 105 1.05 -1.06 17.93
C ASP A 105 -0.36 -1.37 17.40
N PHE A 106 -0.83 -2.58 17.65
CA PHE A 106 -2.13 -3.10 17.18
C PHE A 106 -3.12 -3.05 18.35
N ARG A 107 -4.23 -2.33 18.17
CA ARG A 107 -5.29 -2.20 19.15
C ARG A 107 -6.61 -2.66 18.57
N ILE A 108 -7.38 -3.42 19.36
CA ILE A 108 -8.72 -3.87 19.01
C ILE A 108 -9.71 -3.16 19.93
N ASN A 109 -10.58 -2.35 19.35
CA ASN A 109 -11.61 -1.62 20.05
C ASN A 109 -12.96 -2.29 19.81
N SER A 110 -13.55 -2.86 20.85
CA SER A 110 -14.86 -3.50 20.77
C SER A 110 -15.97 -2.49 20.56
N VAL A 111 -16.94 -2.84 19.74
CA VAL A 111 -18.22 -2.12 19.64
C VAL A 111 -19.02 -2.40 20.92
N LYS A 112 -19.34 -1.35 21.67
CA LYS A 112 -20.03 -1.48 22.96
C LYS A 112 -21.50 -1.89 22.79
N ASN A 113 -22.04 -2.66 23.78
CA ASN A 113 -23.46 -3.01 23.95
C ASN A 113 -24.07 -4.02 22.96
N LEU A 114 -23.31 -4.95 22.44
CA LEU A 114 -23.86 -6.04 21.65
C LEU A 114 -24.49 -7.10 22.58
N LYS A 115 -25.83 -7.05 22.75
CA LYS A 115 -26.58 -8.03 23.56
C LYS A 115 -26.72 -9.40 22.86
N LYS A 116 -26.78 -9.38 21.55
CA LYS A 116 -26.80 -10.55 20.67
C LYS A 116 -25.87 -10.29 19.52
N ILE A 117 -25.09 -11.26 19.14
CA ILE A 117 -24.13 -11.17 18.03
C ILE A 117 -24.47 -12.28 17.05
N CYS A 118 -24.62 -11.93 15.78
CA CYS A 118 -24.72 -12.88 14.66
C CYS A 118 -23.45 -12.86 13.84
N ALA A 119 -23.17 -13.96 13.17
CA ALA A 119 -22.09 -13.99 12.18
C ALA A 119 -22.31 -12.91 11.13
N GLY A 120 -21.29 -12.10 10.84
CA GLY A 120 -21.36 -10.94 9.95
C GLY A 120 -21.66 -9.59 10.64
N ASP A 121 -21.98 -9.58 11.94
CA ASP A 121 -22.13 -8.31 12.67
C ASP A 121 -20.79 -7.62 12.89
N LEU A 122 -20.76 -6.28 12.79
CA LEU A 122 -19.61 -5.47 13.17
C LEU A 122 -19.41 -5.53 14.68
N VAL A 123 -18.28 -6.05 15.15
CA VAL A 123 -18.02 -6.28 16.57
C VAL A 123 -16.82 -5.53 17.11
N ALA A 124 -15.89 -5.14 16.24
CA ALA A 124 -14.70 -4.41 16.65
C ALA A 124 -14.10 -3.60 15.50
N GLU A 125 -13.17 -2.73 15.86
CA GLU A 125 -12.28 -2.02 14.94
C GLU A 125 -10.83 -2.36 15.32
N LEU A 126 -10.06 -2.84 14.35
CA LEU A 126 -8.62 -2.96 14.46
C LEU A 126 -7.99 -1.61 14.13
N GLN A 127 -7.21 -1.07 15.02
CA GLN A 127 -6.44 0.16 14.82
C GLN A 127 -4.95 -0.14 14.89
N ILE A 128 -4.18 0.41 13.96
CA ILE A 128 -2.73 0.23 13.88
C ILE A 128 -2.07 1.58 14.00
N PHE A 129 -1.25 1.74 15.02
CA PHE A 129 -0.54 2.96 15.33
C PHE A 129 0.95 2.80 14.99
N GLY A 130 1.54 3.86 14.47
CA GLY A 130 2.98 4.06 14.35
C GLY A 130 3.46 5.14 15.32
N GLN A 131 4.70 5.58 15.14
CA GLN A 131 5.31 6.59 16.01
C GLN A 131 4.56 7.94 16.00
N ASN A 132 3.90 8.29 14.89
CA ASN A 132 3.22 9.58 14.69
C ASN A 132 1.70 9.50 14.85
N GLY A 133 1.15 8.40 15.36
CA GLY A 133 -0.28 8.24 15.59
C GLY A 133 -0.91 7.10 14.78
N LEU A 134 -2.23 7.19 14.57
CA LEU A 134 -3.01 6.20 13.83
C LEU A 134 -2.57 6.17 12.35
N LEU A 135 -2.18 4.99 11.88
CA LEU A 135 -1.77 4.75 10.49
C LEU A 135 -2.91 4.13 9.67
N PHE A 136 -3.66 3.21 10.28
CA PHE A 136 -4.67 2.43 9.58
C PHE A 136 -5.75 1.94 10.54
N SER A 137 -6.98 1.82 10.06
CA SER A 137 -8.06 1.15 10.79
C SER A 137 -8.88 0.26 9.85
N GLU A 138 -9.37 -0.87 10.40
CA GLU A 138 -10.18 -1.86 9.68
C GLU A 138 -11.28 -2.39 10.58
N ASN A 139 -12.47 -2.52 10.02
CA ASN A 139 -13.62 -3.09 10.71
C ASN A 139 -13.52 -4.61 10.80
N LEU A 140 -13.83 -5.16 11.97
CA LEU A 140 -13.84 -6.59 12.23
C LEU A 140 -15.26 -7.10 12.47
N TYR A 141 -15.61 -8.16 11.76
CA TYR A 141 -16.95 -8.73 11.76
C TYR A 141 -16.93 -10.13 12.38
N SER A 142 -17.96 -10.43 13.18
CA SER A 142 -18.09 -11.73 13.85
C SER A 142 -18.13 -12.87 12.83
N ILE A 143 -17.43 -13.96 13.14
CA ILE A 143 -17.52 -15.23 12.40
C ILE A 143 -18.34 -16.28 13.15
N VAL A 144 -18.88 -15.92 14.29
CA VAL A 144 -19.68 -16.80 15.16
C VAL A 144 -20.95 -16.11 15.63
N ASP A 145 -21.97 -16.90 15.92
CA ASP A 145 -23.15 -16.43 16.66
C ASP A 145 -22.92 -16.51 18.17
N ARG A 146 -23.36 -15.50 18.91
CA ARG A 146 -23.30 -15.47 20.36
C ARG A 146 -24.58 -14.90 20.94
N ASN A 147 -25.25 -15.69 21.78
CA ASN A 147 -26.34 -15.24 22.61
C ASN A 147 -25.77 -15.04 24.04
N ASN A 148 -25.98 -13.88 24.64
CA ASN A 148 -25.66 -13.63 26.06
C ASN A 148 -26.74 -14.22 26.94
#